data_4ec5fbab1464e22d2e6ab3bb49d408c5
#
_entry.id   4ec5fbab1464e22d2e6ab3bb49d408c5
#
_cell.length_a   1.000
_cell.length_b   1.000
_cell.length_c   1.000
_cell.angle_alpha   90.00
_cell.angle_beta   90.00
_cell.angle_gamma   90.00
#
_symmetry.space_group_name_H-M   'P 1'
#
loop_
_entity.id
_entity.type
_entity.pdbx_description
1 polymer ?
#
loop_
_entity_poly.entity_id
_entity_poly.type
_entity_poly.pdbx_seq_one_letter_code
_entity_poly.pdbx_strand_id
1 'polypeptide(L)'
;MCKKFKKKYNKKIPVIVANDGDVTALAGLMELKTNDGILGIAMGTSQAGGYINKGGKLTGWLSELAFVPIDFNENSKKDTWSGDYGCGKYYFSQEAVIKLANNAGIKFEENTTPAEKLKFIQNMIENGNENEKKIAEYIFKDIGIYLGYTIPFYAYFYEFSHLLVLGRVVSGKGGNIIIDKAKEVLENEFSELASKIKIHIPDEKSRRVGQSVAAASLPEIPE
;
A
#
# COMPACT_ATOMS: atom_id res chain seq x y z
N MET A 1 28.80 -6.23 4.49
CA MET A 1 29.04 -4.99 3.72
C MET A 1 29.90 -3.98 4.51
N CYS A 2 29.54 -3.57 5.71
CA CYS A 2 30.26 -2.56 6.52
C CYS A 2 31.74 -2.87 6.79
N LYS A 3 32.10 -4.15 7.13
CA LYS A 3 33.50 -4.54 7.36
C LYS A 3 34.38 -4.35 6.11
N LYS A 4 33.87 -4.66 4.90
CA LYS A 4 34.60 -4.46 3.64
C LYS A 4 34.79 -2.99 3.33
N PHE A 5 33.77 -2.14 3.58
CA PHE A 5 33.85 -0.70 3.35
C PHE A 5 34.85 -0.03 4.30
N LYS A 6 34.80 -0.36 5.61
CA LYS A 6 35.77 0.13 6.60
C LYS A 6 37.20 -0.23 6.19
N LYS A 7 37.42 -1.47 5.72
CA LYS A 7 38.75 -1.92 5.27
C LYS A 7 39.24 -1.15 4.03
N LYS A 8 38.33 -0.79 3.12
CA LYS A 8 38.69 -0.12 1.86
C LYS A 8 38.88 1.38 2.01
N TYR A 9 38.07 2.04 2.82
CA TYR A 9 38.00 3.51 2.88
C TYR A 9 38.37 4.09 4.25
N ASN A 10 38.70 3.25 5.23
CA ASN A 10 39.01 3.61 6.62
C ASN A 10 37.90 4.49 7.28
N LYS A 11 36.66 4.36 6.82
CA LYS A 11 35.50 5.09 7.35
C LYS A 11 34.46 4.12 7.90
N LYS A 12 33.91 4.45 9.06
CA LYS A 12 32.74 3.74 9.62
C LYS A 12 31.48 4.39 9.07
N ILE A 13 30.70 3.62 8.30
CA ILE A 13 29.41 4.08 7.81
C ILE A 13 28.35 3.50 8.73
N PRO A 14 27.44 4.31 9.27
CA PRO A 14 26.27 3.81 9.99
C PRO A 14 25.39 3.02 9.01
N VAL A 15 24.86 1.89 9.44
CA VAL A 15 23.95 1.06 8.67
C VAL A 15 22.78 0.71 9.55
N ILE A 16 21.58 1.04 9.06
CA ILE A 16 20.31 0.67 9.68
C ILE A 16 19.59 -0.26 8.71
N VAL A 17 18.93 -1.27 9.25
CA VAL A 17 17.98 -2.11 8.53
C VAL A 17 16.60 -1.63 8.96
N ALA A 18 15.79 -1.22 8.02
CA ALA A 18 14.42 -0.77 8.25
C ALA A 18 13.46 -1.59 7.37
N ASN A 19 12.23 -1.76 7.83
CA ASN A 19 11.16 -2.32 7.03
C ASN A 19 10.78 -1.33 5.92
N ASP A 20 10.45 -1.81 4.73
CA ASP A 20 10.06 -0.98 3.59
C ASP A 20 8.74 -0.24 3.83
N GLY A 21 7.82 -0.82 4.60
CA GLY A 21 6.61 -0.17 5.07
C GLY A 21 6.90 1.02 5.99
N ASP A 22 7.83 0.88 6.92
CA ASP A 22 8.25 1.97 7.82
C ASP A 22 8.87 3.14 7.04
N VAL A 23 9.73 2.82 6.07
CA VAL A 23 10.31 3.83 5.17
C VAL A 23 9.22 4.54 4.36
N THR A 24 8.19 3.81 3.96
CA THR A 24 7.02 4.35 3.26
C THR A 24 6.25 5.35 4.13
N ALA A 25 5.93 4.99 5.38
CA ALA A 25 5.23 5.86 6.31
C ALA A 25 6.05 7.10 6.66
N LEU A 26 7.37 6.95 6.82
CA LEU A 26 8.29 8.06 7.06
C LEU A 26 8.38 9.02 5.88
N ALA A 27 8.34 8.53 4.65
CA ALA A 27 8.24 9.37 3.46
C ALA A 27 6.96 10.21 3.48
N GLY A 28 5.84 9.62 3.89
CA GLY A 28 4.58 10.33 4.09
C GLY A 28 4.65 11.42 5.16
N LEU A 29 5.33 11.16 6.27
CA LEU A 29 5.56 12.15 7.32
C LEU A 29 6.29 13.38 6.78
N MET A 30 7.35 13.17 5.99
CA MET A 30 8.13 14.25 5.38
C MET A 30 7.31 15.07 4.37
N GLU A 31 6.44 14.42 3.62
CA GLU A 31 5.57 15.06 2.63
C GLU A 31 4.44 15.84 3.29
N LEU A 32 3.71 15.21 4.20
CA LEU A 32 2.52 15.78 4.84
C LEU A 32 2.85 16.78 5.95
N LYS A 33 4.07 16.73 6.51
CA LYS A 33 4.54 17.61 7.60
C LYS A 33 3.56 17.65 8.78
N THR A 34 3.06 16.49 9.18
CA THR A 34 2.06 16.32 10.24
C THR A 34 2.59 15.41 11.34
N ASN A 35 2.07 15.59 12.55
CA ASN A 35 2.36 14.70 13.70
C ASN A 35 1.09 13.92 14.15
N ASP A 36 0.04 13.87 13.35
CA ASP A 36 -1.26 13.32 13.74
C ASP A 36 -1.40 11.81 13.54
N GLY A 37 -0.29 11.11 13.34
CA GLY A 37 -0.25 9.69 13.06
C GLY A 37 -0.49 9.38 11.59
N ILE A 38 0.34 8.48 11.04
CA ILE A 38 0.29 8.06 9.63
C ILE A 38 0.32 6.54 9.57
N LEU A 39 -0.66 5.94 8.89
CA LEU A 39 -0.59 4.57 8.42
C LEU A 39 -0.25 4.57 6.94
N GLY A 40 0.86 3.95 6.56
CA GLY A 40 1.26 3.76 5.17
C GLY A 40 0.89 2.38 4.68
N ILE A 41 0.27 2.27 3.51
CA ILE A 41 -0.02 1.01 2.82
C ILE A 41 0.56 1.06 1.42
N ALA A 42 1.48 0.16 1.11
CA ALA A 42 2.01 -0.01 -0.23
C ALA A 42 1.33 -1.18 -0.93
N MET A 43 0.69 -0.92 -2.07
CA MET A 43 0.01 -1.91 -2.92
C MET A 43 0.87 -2.20 -4.15
N GLY A 44 1.79 -3.15 -4.01
CA GLY A 44 2.77 -3.55 -5.03
C GLY A 44 2.61 -4.98 -5.50
N THR A 45 3.72 -5.70 -5.63
CA THR A 45 3.73 -7.16 -5.87
C THR A 45 3.07 -7.89 -4.69
N SER A 46 3.30 -7.40 -3.48
CA SER A 46 2.59 -7.74 -2.26
C SER A 46 2.08 -6.46 -1.62
N GLN A 47 1.49 -6.57 -0.44
CA GLN A 47 1.18 -5.44 0.43
C GLN A 47 2.34 -5.23 1.41
N ALA A 48 2.66 -3.98 1.73
CA ALA A 48 3.50 -3.63 2.86
C ALA A 48 2.79 -2.58 3.72
N GLY A 49 3.06 -2.57 5.01
CA GLY A 49 2.51 -1.61 5.95
C GLY A 49 3.59 -0.95 6.78
N GLY A 50 3.37 0.30 7.18
CA GLY A 50 4.22 1.02 8.11
C GLY A 50 3.43 2.03 8.91
N TYR A 51 3.83 2.27 10.15
CA TYR A 51 3.10 3.14 11.05
C TYR A 51 4.00 4.14 11.75
N ILE A 52 3.58 5.39 11.73
CA ILE A 52 4.16 6.49 12.51
C ILE A 52 3.09 6.98 13.49
N ASN A 53 3.43 6.99 14.76
CA ASN A 53 2.50 7.39 15.81
C ASN A 53 2.25 8.91 15.84
N LYS A 54 1.28 9.33 16.64
CA LYS A 54 1.14 10.73 17.02
C LYS A 54 2.43 11.18 17.71
N GLY A 55 3.04 12.23 17.20
CA GLY A 55 4.37 12.70 17.61
C GLY A 55 5.47 12.37 16.61
N GLY A 56 5.13 11.72 15.48
CA GLY A 56 6.03 11.58 14.32
C GLY A 56 7.14 10.54 14.49
N LYS A 57 6.94 9.52 15.34
CA LYS A 57 7.96 8.49 15.62
C LYS A 57 7.57 7.12 15.09
N LEU A 58 8.54 6.40 14.53
CA LEU A 58 8.42 4.96 14.27
C LEU A 58 8.28 4.24 15.63
N THR A 59 7.33 3.30 15.70
CA THR A 59 7.02 2.57 16.94
C THR A 59 7.88 1.33 17.14
N GLY A 60 8.52 0.85 16.08
CA GLY A 60 9.20 -0.45 16.08
C GLY A 60 8.23 -1.64 16.04
N TRP A 61 6.94 -1.40 15.83
CA TRP A 61 5.96 -2.47 15.62
C TRP A 61 6.17 -3.13 14.26
N LEU A 62 5.99 -4.44 14.23
CA LEU A 62 6.02 -5.19 12.99
C LEU A 62 4.66 -5.03 12.28
N SER A 63 4.57 -4.03 11.41
CA SER A 63 3.32 -3.69 10.69
C SER A 63 3.15 -4.56 9.44
N GLU A 64 3.12 -5.89 9.62
CA GLU A 64 2.98 -6.87 8.52
C GLU A 64 1.53 -7.01 8.04
N LEU A 65 0.95 -5.91 7.54
CA LEU A 65 -0.44 -5.85 7.08
C LEU A 65 -0.75 -6.84 5.95
N ALA A 66 0.28 -7.32 5.25
CA ALA A 66 0.14 -8.33 4.20
C ALA A 66 -0.51 -9.63 4.70
N PHE A 67 -0.29 -9.99 5.96
CA PHE A 67 -0.76 -11.24 6.56
C PHE A 67 -1.96 -11.04 7.51
N VAL A 68 -2.40 -9.81 7.70
CA VAL A 68 -3.59 -9.52 8.51
C VAL A 68 -4.83 -10.03 7.77
N PRO A 69 -5.66 -10.90 8.39
CA PRO A 69 -6.95 -11.30 7.83
C PRO A 69 -7.88 -10.10 7.70
N ILE A 70 -8.40 -9.86 6.51
CA ILE A 70 -9.35 -8.79 6.21
C ILE A 70 -10.63 -9.31 5.54
N ASP A 71 -10.60 -10.54 5.04
CA ASP A 71 -11.77 -11.25 4.53
C ASP A 71 -12.02 -12.48 5.39
N PHE A 72 -13.12 -12.45 6.13
CA PHE A 72 -13.54 -13.50 7.06
C PHE A 72 -14.49 -14.51 6.42
N ASN A 73 -14.60 -14.52 5.08
CA ASN A 73 -15.36 -15.54 4.38
C ASN A 73 -14.65 -16.89 4.52
N GLU A 74 -15.40 -17.96 4.81
CA GLU A 74 -14.87 -19.32 4.94
C GLU A 74 -14.16 -19.86 3.70
N ASN A 75 -14.52 -19.33 2.51
CA ASN A 75 -13.92 -19.68 1.23
C ASN A 75 -12.78 -18.72 0.83
N SER A 76 -12.35 -17.81 1.72
CA SER A 76 -11.25 -16.91 1.44
C SER A 76 -9.95 -17.69 1.22
N LYS A 77 -9.04 -17.11 0.42
CA LYS A 77 -7.77 -17.78 0.07
C LYS A 77 -6.89 -17.94 1.30
N LYS A 78 -6.44 -19.19 1.52
CA LYS A 78 -5.43 -19.50 2.53
C LYS A 78 -4.05 -19.07 2.06
N ASP A 79 -3.31 -18.38 2.90
CA ASP A 79 -1.91 -18.08 2.65
C ASP A 79 -1.02 -19.28 2.91
N THR A 80 -0.16 -19.61 1.96
CA THR A 80 0.70 -20.79 2.05
C THR A 80 1.89 -20.62 3.00
N TRP A 81 2.24 -19.38 3.33
CA TRP A 81 3.37 -19.08 4.20
C TRP A 81 2.92 -18.91 5.65
N SER A 82 1.93 -18.04 5.92
CA SER A 82 1.43 -17.80 7.28
C SER A 82 0.42 -18.86 7.73
N GLY A 83 -0.30 -19.49 6.80
CA GLY A 83 -1.39 -20.41 7.09
C GLY A 83 -2.73 -19.72 7.36
N ASP A 84 -2.78 -18.39 7.36
CA ASP A 84 -3.98 -17.60 7.61
C ASP A 84 -4.87 -17.48 6.37
N TYR A 85 -6.16 -17.21 6.58
CA TYR A 85 -7.14 -17.01 5.53
C TYR A 85 -7.44 -15.52 5.33
N GLY A 86 -7.78 -15.13 4.11
CA GLY A 86 -8.25 -13.79 3.80
C GLY A 86 -7.22 -12.68 4.00
N CYS A 87 -5.93 -12.99 3.88
CA CYS A 87 -4.83 -12.06 4.14
C CYS A 87 -4.84 -10.86 3.20
N GLY A 88 -4.51 -9.68 3.73
CA GLY A 88 -4.54 -8.39 3.04
C GLY A 88 -3.80 -8.36 1.71
N LYS A 89 -2.69 -9.09 1.57
CA LYS A 89 -1.94 -9.18 0.31
C LYS A 89 -2.75 -9.70 -0.88
N TYR A 90 -3.80 -10.49 -0.65
CA TYR A 90 -4.68 -11.00 -1.70
C TYR A 90 -5.76 -10.02 -2.12
N TYR A 91 -5.85 -8.87 -1.44
CA TYR A 91 -6.84 -7.81 -1.68
C TYR A 91 -6.18 -6.48 -2.05
N PHE A 92 -4.93 -6.25 -1.62
CA PHE A 92 -4.21 -4.98 -1.79
C PHE A 92 -2.86 -5.16 -2.51
N SER A 93 -2.86 -5.92 -3.60
CA SER A 93 -1.66 -6.16 -4.40
C SER A 93 -1.99 -6.37 -5.88
N GLN A 94 -0.97 -6.54 -6.71
CA GLN A 94 -1.14 -6.94 -8.11
C GLN A 94 -1.91 -8.25 -8.25
N GLU A 95 -1.76 -9.17 -7.29
CA GLU A 95 -2.49 -10.44 -7.28
C GLU A 95 -4.01 -10.22 -7.18
N ALA A 96 -4.44 -9.23 -6.38
CA ALA A 96 -5.86 -8.86 -6.27
C ALA A 96 -6.43 -8.44 -7.63
N VAL A 97 -5.75 -7.53 -8.33
CA VAL A 97 -6.17 -7.06 -9.65
C VAL A 97 -6.26 -8.23 -10.64
N ILE A 98 -5.26 -9.11 -10.65
CA ILE A 98 -5.23 -10.28 -11.55
C ILE A 98 -6.35 -11.26 -11.24
N LYS A 99 -6.62 -11.54 -9.94
CA LYS A 99 -7.72 -12.40 -9.50
C LYS A 99 -9.07 -11.85 -9.98
N LEU A 100 -9.32 -10.58 -9.74
CA LEU A 100 -10.57 -9.93 -10.16
C LEU A 100 -10.71 -9.89 -11.68
N ALA A 101 -9.61 -9.64 -12.41
CA ALA A 101 -9.61 -9.69 -13.87
C ALA A 101 -9.95 -11.09 -14.41
N ASN A 102 -9.36 -12.14 -13.84
CA ASN A 102 -9.69 -13.53 -14.20
C ASN A 102 -11.17 -13.84 -13.91
N ASN A 103 -11.71 -13.39 -12.78
CA ASN A 103 -13.12 -13.57 -12.42
C ASN A 103 -14.04 -12.82 -13.40
N ALA A 104 -13.61 -11.69 -13.95
CA ALA A 104 -14.30 -10.96 -15.00
C ALA A 104 -14.13 -11.58 -16.41
N GLY A 105 -13.47 -12.74 -16.52
CA GLY A 105 -13.27 -13.45 -17.78
C GLY A 105 -12.10 -12.97 -18.63
N ILE A 106 -11.25 -12.06 -18.12
CA ILE A 106 -10.04 -11.61 -18.81
C ILE A 106 -9.02 -12.75 -18.80
N LYS A 107 -8.54 -13.12 -19.97
CA LYS A 107 -7.47 -14.11 -20.14
C LYS A 107 -6.18 -13.39 -20.50
N PHE A 108 -5.12 -13.72 -19.77
CA PHE A 108 -3.78 -13.21 -20.04
C PHE A 108 -2.99 -14.24 -20.87
N GLU A 109 -2.07 -13.76 -21.69
CA GLU A 109 -1.13 -14.64 -22.40
C GLU A 109 -0.23 -15.39 -21.41
N GLU A 110 0.19 -16.59 -21.82
CA GLU A 110 1.19 -17.35 -21.07
C GLU A 110 2.48 -16.52 -20.96
N ASN A 111 3.14 -16.63 -19.81
CA ASN A 111 4.37 -15.88 -19.49
C ASN A 111 4.21 -14.37 -19.25
N THR A 112 2.99 -13.81 -19.25
CA THR A 112 2.77 -12.41 -18.86
C THR A 112 3.06 -12.25 -17.35
N THR A 113 3.97 -11.35 -17.00
CA THR A 113 4.31 -11.07 -15.59
C THR A 113 3.15 -10.37 -14.86
N PRO A 114 3.07 -10.47 -13.52
CA PRO A 114 2.06 -9.76 -12.75
C PRO A 114 2.03 -8.25 -12.99
N ALA A 115 3.20 -7.64 -13.20
CA ALA A 115 3.31 -6.21 -13.49
C ALA A 115 2.73 -5.84 -14.87
N GLU A 116 2.93 -6.68 -15.87
CA GLU A 116 2.36 -6.49 -17.22
C GLU A 116 0.84 -6.71 -17.20
N LYS A 117 0.35 -7.71 -16.47
CA LYS A 117 -1.09 -7.94 -16.28
C LYS A 117 -1.76 -6.73 -15.62
N LEU A 118 -1.17 -6.18 -14.55
CA LEU A 118 -1.65 -4.95 -13.93
C LEU A 118 -1.68 -3.80 -14.94
N LYS A 119 -0.58 -3.60 -15.68
CA LYS A 119 -0.48 -2.54 -16.69
C LYS A 119 -1.53 -2.71 -17.78
N PHE A 120 -1.83 -3.93 -18.19
CA PHE A 120 -2.90 -4.22 -19.15
C PHE A 120 -4.25 -3.73 -18.64
N ILE A 121 -4.64 -4.08 -17.39
CA ILE A 121 -5.91 -3.64 -16.78
C ILE A 121 -5.95 -2.11 -16.62
N GLN A 122 -4.84 -1.48 -16.20
CA GLN A 122 -4.74 -0.01 -16.12
C GLN A 122 -4.93 0.63 -17.50
N ASN A 123 -4.36 0.03 -18.56
CA ASN A 123 -4.53 0.52 -19.92
C ASN A 123 -5.98 0.39 -20.43
N MET A 124 -6.74 -0.60 -19.99
CA MET A 124 -8.16 -0.71 -20.33
C MET A 124 -8.96 0.51 -19.85
N ILE A 125 -8.63 1.08 -18.67
CA ILE A 125 -9.27 2.33 -18.19
C ILE A 125 -8.92 3.51 -19.09
N GLU A 126 -7.69 3.60 -19.53
CA GLU A 126 -7.21 4.76 -20.31
C GLU A 126 -7.66 4.70 -21.77
N ASN A 127 -7.49 3.56 -22.41
CA ASN A 127 -7.54 3.40 -23.85
C ASN A 127 -8.50 2.32 -24.33
N GLY A 128 -9.15 1.58 -23.43
CA GLY A 128 -10.11 0.52 -23.78
C GLY A 128 -11.40 1.03 -24.38
N ASN A 129 -12.16 0.13 -24.99
CA ASN A 129 -13.53 0.40 -25.38
C ASN A 129 -14.45 0.51 -24.14
N GLU A 130 -15.71 0.90 -24.31
CA GLU A 130 -16.66 1.14 -23.20
C GLU A 130 -16.86 -0.08 -22.29
N ASN A 131 -16.85 -1.28 -22.85
CA ASN A 131 -17.00 -2.52 -22.07
C ASN A 131 -15.72 -2.82 -21.25
N GLU A 132 -14.55 -2.69 -21.89
CA GLU A 132 -13.25 -2.85 -21.22
C GLU A 132 -13.07 -1.86 -20.08
N LYS A 133 -13.41 -0.58 -20.29
CA LYS A 133 -13.39 0.43 -19.24
C LYS A 133 -14.26 0.06 -18.05
N LYS A 134 -15.51 -0.35 -18.31
CA LYS A 134 -16.42 -0.79 -17.24
C LYS A 134 -15.86 -1.97 -16.45
N ILE A 135 -15.33 -2.99 -17.11
CA ILE A 135 -14.72 -4.14 -16.44
C ILE A 135 -13.55 -3.70 -15.56
N ALA A 136 -12.63 -2.89 -16.10
CA ALA A 136 -11.49 -2.41 -15.36
C ALA A 136 -11.91 -1.51 -14.16
N GLU A 137 -12.90 -0.64 -14.34
CA GLU A 137 -13.47 0.16 -13.26
C GLU A 137 -14.04 -0.71 -12.13
N TYR A 138 -14.79 -1.78 -12.45
CA TYR A 138 -15.30 -2.71 -11.44
C TYR A 138 -14.18 -3.34 -10.64
N ILE A 139 -13.09 -3.78 -11.28
CA ILE A 139 -11.93 -4.36 -10.61
C ILE A 139 -11.36 -3.39 -9.58
N PHE A 140 -11.14 -2.13 -9.95
CA PHE A 140 -10.58 -1.14 -9.03
C PHE A 140 -11.60 -0.67 -7.97
N LYS A 141 -12.89 -0.62 -8.29
CA LYS A 141 -13.95 -0.35 -7.31
C LYS A 141 -14.02 -1.44 -6.23
N ASP A 142 -13.91 -2.70 -6.59
CA ASP A 142 -13.90 -3.81 -5.62
C ASP A 142 -12.74 -3.66 -4.63
N ILE A 143 -11.53 -3.35 -5.11
CA ILE A 143 -10.38 -3.07 -4.24
C ILE A 143 -10.68 -1.88 -3.32
N GLY A 144 -11.33 -0.84 -3.84
CA GLY A 144 -11.75 0.32 -3.06
C GLY A 144 -12.77 -0.01 -1.97
N ILE A 145 -13.71 -0.91 -2.25
CA ILE A 145 -14.67 -1.41 -1.25
C ILE A 145 -13.93 -2.12 -0.12
N TYR A 146 -13.05 -3.07 -0.44
CA TYR A 146 -12.25 -3.76 0.58
C TYR A 146 -11.42 -2.76 1.40
N LEU A 147 -10.80 -1.76 0.76
CA LEU A 147 -10.04 -0.74 1.47
C LEU A 147 -10.93 0.06 2.42
N GLY A 148 -12.11 0.49 1.97
CA GLY A 148 -13.06 1.25 2.78
C GLY A 148 -13.48 0.52 4.05
N TYR A 149 -13.75 -0.78 3.97
CA TYR A 149 -14.07 -1.59 5.16
C TYR A 149 -12.84 -1.96 6.00
N THR A 150 -11.65 -1.99 5.40
CA THR A 150 -10.42 -2.34 6.14
C THR A 150 -9.88 -1.17 6.95
N ILE A 151 -10.07 0.07 6.51
CA ILE A 151 -9.63 1.27 7.25
C ILE A 151 -10.19 1.30 8.68
N PRO A 152 -11.50 1.12 8.94
CA PRO A 152 -12.04 1.04 10.29
C PRO A 152 -11.41 -0.09 11.11
N PHE A 153 -11.17 -1.25 10.50
CA PHE A 153 -10.51 -2.37 11.16
C PHE A 153 -9.08 -2.01 11.59
N TYR A 154 -8.30 -1.38 10.74
CA TYR A 154 -6.96 -0.91 11.11
C TYR A 154 -6.99 0.18 12.17
N ALA A 155 -8.01 1.04 12.19
CA ALA A 155 -8.16 2.10 13.19
C ALA A 155 -8.39 1.58 14.63
N TYR A 156 -8.72 0.30 14.82
CA TYR A 156 -8.73 -0.33 16.15
C TYR A 156 -7.32 -0.55 16.72
N PHE A 157 -6.31 -0.69 15.85
CA PHE A 157 -4.95 -1.04 16.27
C PHE A 157 -3.98 0.12 16.14
N TYR A 158 -4.23 1.00 15.17
CA TYR A 158 -3.34 2.12 14.82
C TYR A 158 -4.08 3.44 15.02
N GLU A 159 -3.49 4.33 15.77
CA GLU A 159 -4.03 5.68 15.97
C GLU A 159 -3.48 6.62 14.89
N PHE A 160 -4.22 6.82 13.80
CA PHE A 160 -3.79 7.64 12.67
C PHE A 160 -4.92 8.55 12.15
N SER A 161 -4.55 9.72 11.66
CA SER A 161 -5.43 10.66 10.95
C SER A 161 -5.11 10.73 9.46
N HIS A 162 -4.00 10.14 9.04
CA HIS A 162 -3.56 10.12 7.66
C HIS A 162 -3.28 8.69 7.20
N LEU A 163 -3.99 8.25 6.16
CA LEU A 163 -3.71 7.02 5.44
C LEU A 163 -2.97 7.37 4.15
N LEU A 164 -1.74 6.89 4.02
CA LEU A 164 -0.93 7.04 2.82
C LEU A 164 -1.01 5.76 2.00
N VAL A 165 -1.58 5.84 0.80
CA VAL A 165 -1.70 4.68 -0.09
C VAL A 165 -0.80 4.87 -1.29
N LEU A 166 0.09 3.92 -1.55
CA LEU A 166 1.06 4.01 -2.62
C LEU A 166 1.30 2.66 -3.29
N GLY A 167 2.13 2.63 -4.30
CA GLY A 167 2.44 1.42 -5.06
C GLY A 167 1.87 1.42 -6.47
N ARG A 168 2.20 0.37 -7.23
CA ARG A 168 1.82 0.30 -8.65
C ARG A 168 0.32 0.13 -8.87
N VAL A 169 -0.38 -0.52 -7.94
CA VAL A 169 -1.83 -0.76 -8.04
C VAL A 169 -2.61 0.56 -8.02
N VAL A 170 -2.16 1.53 -7.22
CA VAL A 170 -2.79 2.85 -7.09
C VAL A 170 -2.21 3.91 -8.02
N SER A 171 -1.46 3.52 -9.05
CA SER A 171 -0.98 4.48 -10.05
C SER A 171 -2.05 4.79 -11.09
N GLY A 172 -2.10 6.03 -11.56
CA GLY A 172 -3.02 6.48 -12.61
C GLY A 172 -4.49 6.50 -12.18
N LYS A 173 -5.40 6.43 -13.15
CA LYS A 173 -6.85 6.53 -12.90
C LYS A 173 -7.40 5.42 -12.00
N GLY A 174 -6.84 4.20 -12.09
CA GLY A 174 -7.24 3.07 -11.23
C GLY A 174 -7.07 3.38 -9.75
N GLY A 175 -5.99 4.07 -9.39
CA GLY A 175 -5.75 4.52 -8.01
C GLY A 175 -6.82 5.50 -7.53
N ASN A 176 -7.21 6.46 -8.34
CA ASN A 176 -8.29 7.40 -8.00
C ASN A 176 -9.60 6.65 -7.74
N ILE A 177 -9.95 5.68 -8.60
CA ILE A 177 -11.16 4.87 -8.43
C ILE A 177 -11.15 4.12 -7.09
N ILE A 178 -10.00 3.52 -6.71
CA ILE A 178 -9.86 2.83 -5.42
C ILE A 178 -10.15 3.82 -4.27
N ILE A 179 -9.49 4.98 -4.29
CA ILE A 179 -9.60 5.95 -3.18
C ILE A 179 -10.99 6.57 -3.10
N ASP A 180 -11.58 6.94 -4.24
CA ASP A 180 -12.92 7.51 -4.28
C ASP A 180 -13.94 6.51 -3.75
N LYS A 181 -13.82 5.23 -4.13
CA LYS A 181 -14.71 4.18 -3.62
C LYS A 181 -14.49 3.88 -2.15
N ALA A 182 -13.26 3.88 -1.66
CA ALA A 182 -12.97 3.72 -0.24
C ALA A 182 -13.53 4.88 0.60
N LYS A 183 -13.44 6.11 0.12
CA LYS A 183 -14.06 7.28 0.75
C LYS A 183 -15.58 7.15 0.78
N GLU A 184 -16.21 6.77 -0.34
CA GLU A 184 -17.66 6.54 -0.41
C GLU A 184 -18.13 5.52 0.65
N VAL A 185 -17.41 4.41 0.83
CA VAL A 185 -17.72 3.42 1.88
C VAL A 185 -17.59 4.05 3.26
N LEU A 186 -16.49 4.78 3.53
CA LEU A 186 -16.29 5.44 4.83
C LEU A 186 -17.38 6.47 5.12
N GLU A 187 -17.75 7.31 4.16
CA GLU A 187 -18.76 8.35 4.33
C GLU A 187 -20.15 7.75 4.60
N ASN A 188 -20.49 6.67 3.90
CA ASN A 188 -21.81 6.04 4.03
C ASN A 188 -21.97 5.19 5.28
N GLU A 189 -20.90 4.48 5.71
CA GLU A 189 -21.02 3.47 6.75
C GLU A 189 -20.22 3.79 8.02
N PHE A 190 -19.21 4.65 7.92
CA PHE A 190 -18.30 5.00 9.01
C PHE A 190 -18.06 6.51 9.09
N SER A 191 -19.13 7.31 9.03
CA SER A 191 -19.09 8.78 8.89
C SER A 191 -18.21 9.48 9.95
N GLU A 192 -18.15 8.94 11.16
CA GLU A 192 -17.28 9.45 12.23
C GLU A 192 -15.79 9.28 11.88
N LEU A 193 -15.40 8.15 11.30
CA LEU A 193 -14.02 7.92 10.85
C LEU A 193 -13.72 8.70 9.56
N ALA A 194 -14.67 8.80 8.65
CA ALA A 194 -14.55 9.59 7.44
C ALA A 194 -14.18 11.05 7.73
N SER A 195 -14.74 11.62 8.81
CA SER A 195 -14.41 13.00 9.24
C SER A 195 -12.98 13.13 9.83
N LYS A 196 -12.37 12.06 10.32
CA LYS A 196 -11.09 12.06 11.04
C LYS A 196 -9.93 11.60 10.18
N ILE A 197 -10.16 10.69 9.21
CA ILE A 197 -9.11 10.06 8.42
C ILE A 197 -9.06 10.66 7.02
N LYS A 198 -7.89 11.17 6.65
CA LYS A 198 -7.59 11.69 5.31
C LYS A 198 -6.79 10.66 4.52
N ILE A 199 -7.27 10.30 3.33
CA ILE A 199 -6.57 9.34 2.47
C ILE A 199 -5.77 10.13 1.42
N HIS A 200 -4.48 9.77 1.27
CA HIS A 200 -3.54 10.43 0.38
C HIS A 200 -2.92 9.43 -0.60
N ILE A 201 -2.79 9.83 -1.86
CA ILE A 201 -1.91 9.19 -2.84
C ILE A 201 -0.78 10.18 -3.14
N PRO A 202 0.47 9.88 -2.81
CA PRO A 202 1.60 10.73 -3.18
C PRO A 202 1.75 10.80 -4.69
N ASP A 203 2.23 11.93 -5.19
CA ASP A 203 2.62 12.02 -6.60
C ASP A 203 3.81 11.08 -6.92
N GLU A 204 4.04 10.83 -8.21
CA GLU A 204 5.08 9.87 -8.62
C GLU A 204 6.49 10.34 -8.25
N LYS A 205 6.75 11.65 -8.24
CA LYS A 205 8.04 12.23 -7.87
C LYS A 205 8.29 12.08 -6.38
N SER A 206 7.31 12.44 -5.56
CA SER A 206 7.34 12.27 -4.10
C SER A 206 7.54 10.80 -3.72
N ARG A 207 6.86 9.89 -4.41
CA ARG A 207 6.98 8.46 -4.19
C ARG A 207 8.39 7.91 -4.47
N ARG A 208 9.04 8.33 -5.57
CA ARG A 208 10.38 7.85 -5.95
C ARG A 208 11.48 8.43 -5.08
N VAL A 209 11.38 9.70 -4.74
CA VAL A 209 12.41 10.43 -3.99
C VAL A 209 12.17 10.28 -2.49
N GLY A 210 10.92 10.34 -2.03
CA GLY A 210 10.56 10.35 -0.62
C GLY A 210 11.08 9.13 0.14
N GLN A 211 10.90 7.92 -0.39
CA GLN A 211 11.41 6.70 0.24
C GLN A 211 12.94 6.70 0.36
N SER A 212 13.65 7.17 -0.67
CA SER A 212 15.12 7.24 -0.63
C SER A 212 15.61 8.26 0.39
N VAL A 213 14.96 9.42 0.47
CA VAL A 213 15.28 10.47 1.46
C VAL A 213 14.93 10.00 2.87
N ALA A 214 13.76 9.39 3.06
CA ALA A 214 13.35 8.84 4.34
C ALA A 214 14.31 7.74 4.83
N ALA A 215 14.69 6.82 3.97
CA ALA A 215 15.69 5.79 4.31
C ALA A 215 17.07 6.40 4.65
N ALA A 216 17.48 7.45 3.95
CA ALA A 216 18.73 8.15 4.21
C ALA A 216 18.73 8.95 5.52
N SER A 217 17.58 9.35 6.03
CA SER A 217 17.44 10.10 7.29
C SER A 217 17.46 9.23 8.55
N LEU A 218 17.29 7.91 8.41
CA LEU A 218 17.25 6.98 9.54
C LEU A 218 18.60 6.80 10.27
N PRO A 219 19.76 6.74 9.59
CA PRO A 219 21.03 6.57 10.28
C PRO A 219 21.43 7.85 11.03
N GLU A 220 21.64 7.74 12.34
CA GLU A 220 22.36 8.80 13.08
C GLU A 220 23.81 8.84 12.60
N ILE A 221 24.22 9.98 12.06
CA ILE A 221 25.63 10.23 11.69
C ILE A 221 26.32 10.75 12.93
N PRO A 222 27.30 10.02 13.54
CA PRO A 222 28.07 10.54 14.64
C PRO A 222 28.83 11.80 14.16
N GLU A 223 28.78 12.85 14.98
CA GLU A 223 29.57 14.06 14.78
C GLU A 223 31.09 13.78 14.74
#